data_2c418d54a9fb96597308b2b3662a8a9c
#
_entry.id   2c418d54a9fb96597308b2b3662a8a9c
#
_cell.length_a   1.000
_cell.length_b   1.000
_cell.length_c   1.000
_cell.angle_alpha   90.00
_cell.angle_beta   90.00
_cell.angle_gamma   90.00
#
_symmetry.space_group_name_H-M   'P 1'
#
loop_
_entity.id
_entity.type
_entity.pdbx_description
1 polymer ?
#
loop_
_entity_poly.entity_id
_entity_poly.type
_entity_poly.pdbx_seq_one_letter_code
_entity_poly.pdbx_strand_id
1 'polypeptide(L)'
;MRNLNQLIESITSENKELKKKVRALEDRLENIEQYSRSNCVEIQGIPVTSNEDVLTIVKDVGKALDLTVSDTMVDACHRLGAKQSGNNPPGIIVKFVRRLDKEEFLQRRRVKRTLSTRHIGATDDRPIYVNESLSPARRALYALARKYQREKNFKFLWVRNGKIFLRKEEKAPVRVITREEDLD
;
A
#
# COMPACT_ATOMS: atom_id res chain seq x y z
N MET A 1 -50.16 15.75 16.72
CA MET A 1 -48.86 15.43 17.34
C MET A 1 -48.40 13.96 17.15
N ARG A 2 -49.26 12.94 17.30
CA ARG A 2 -48.90 11.51 17.11
C ARG A 2 -48.33 11.21 15.70
N ASN A 3 -48.90 11.82 14.64
CA ASN A 3 -48.50 11.56 13.26
C ASN A 3 -47.08 12.11 12.94
N LEU A 4 -46.68 13.24 13.50
CA LEU A 4 -45.34 13.82 13.29
C LEU A 4 -44.25 13.01 13.97
N ASN A 5 -44.46 12.53 15.19
CA ASN A 5 -43.52 11.70 15.90
C ASN A 5 -43.29 10.36 15.19
N GLN A 6 -44.34 9.71 14.70
CA GLN A 6 -44.27 8.49 13.91
C GLN A 6 -43.45 8.69 12.60
N LEU A 7 -43.64 9.85 11.94
CA LEU A 7 -42.88 10.20 10.75
C LEU A 7 -41.39 10.41 11.08
N ILE A 8 -41.08 11.11 12.17
CA ILE A 8 -39.70 11.31 12.63
C ILE A 8 -39.01 9.97 12.95
N GLU A 9 -39.73 9.08 13.66
CA GLU A 9 -39.20 7.73 13.98
C GLU A 9 -38.93 6.91 12.70
N SER A 10 -39.86 6.94 11.74
CA SER A 10 -39.70 6.26 10.45
C SER A 10 -38.48 6.79 9.69
N ILE A 11 -38.36 8.13 9.53
CA ILE A 11 -37.22 8.78 8.86
C ILE A 11 -35.90 8.46 9.58
N THR A 12 -35.91 8.47 10.91
CA THR A 12 -34.71 8.17 11.72
C THR A 12 -34.27 6.71 11.52
N SER A 13 -35.24 5.78 11.52
CA SER A 13 -34.97 4.37 11.26
C SER A 13 -34.45 4.14 9.85
N GLU A 14 -35.09 4.74 8.83
CA GLU A 14 -34.62 4.66 7.45
C GLU A 14 -33.21 5.24 7.27
N ASN A 15 -32.94 6.39 7.89
CA ASN A 15 -31.65 7.03 7.86
C ASN A 15 -30.56 6.14 8.48
N LYS A 16 -30.87 5.43 9.60
CA LYS A 16 -29.98 4.46 10.22
C LYS A 16 -29.68 3.26 9.30
N GLU A 17 -30.71 2.73 8.64
CA GLU A 17 -30.57 1.64 7.68
C GLU A 17 -29.76 2.08 6.46
N LEU A 18 -30.01 3.26 5.91
CA LEU A 18 -29.25 3.83 4.79
C LEU A 18 -27.78 4.02 5.15
N LYS A 19 -27.48 4.58 6.32
CA LYS A 19 -26.09 4.72 6.81
C LYS A 19 -25.38 3.38 6.94
N LYS A 20 -26.09 2.34 7.40
CA LYS A 20 -25.55 0.98 7.49
C LYS A 20 -25.24 0.40 6.10
N LYS A 21 -26.15 0.60 5.13
CA LYS A 21 -25.95 0.16 3.75
C LYS A 21 -24.77 0.90 3.09
N VAL A 22 -24.68 2.23 3.29
CA VAL A 22 -23.55 3.01 2.75
C VAL A 22 -22.23 2.49 3.29
N ARG A 23 -22.09 2.31 4.60
CA ARG A 23 -20.87 1.75 5.20
C ARG A 23 -20.51 0.37 4.62
N ALA A 24 -21.48 -0.50 4.45
CA ALA A 24 -21.25 -1.81 3.86
C ALA A 24 -20.78 -1.73 2.39
N LEU A 25 -21.30 -0.76 1.63
CA LEU A 25 -20.87 -0.52 0.25
C LEU A 25 -19.47 0.09 0.19
N GLU A 26 -19.14 1.02 1.07
CA GLU A 26 -17.82 1.61 1.21
C GLU A 26 -16.76 0.54 1.54
N ASP A 27 -17.03 -0.33 2.51
CA ASP A 27 -16.16 -1.46 2.87
C ASP A 27 -15.97 -2.41 1.67
N ARG A 28 -17.03 -2.67 0.91
CA ARG A 28 -16.97 -3.54 -0.26
C ARG A 28 -16.18 -2.91 -1.39
N LEU A 29 -16.38 -1.63 -1.65
CA LEU A 29 -15.64 -0.88 -2.66
C LEU A 29 -14.14 -0.86 -2.32
N GLU A 30 -13.80 -0.54 -1.07
CA GLU A 30 -12.42 -0.55 -0.58
C GLU A 30 -11.74 -1.93 -0.76
N ASN A 31 -12.45 -3.01 -0.45
CA ASN A 31 -11.93 -4.35 -0.65
C ASN A 31 -11.69 -4.67 -2.13
N ILE A 32 -12.57 -4.24 -3.03
CA ILE A 32 -12.42 -4.42 -4.48
C ILE A 32 -11.24 -3.58 -4.98
N GLU A 33 -11.13 -2.33 -4.55
CA GLU A 33 -10.01 -1.45 -4.92
C GLU A 33 -8.67 -2.04 -4.47
N GLN A 34 -8.57 -2.51 -3.23
CA GLN A 34 -7.35 -3.15 -2.76
C GLN A 34 -7.08 -4.48 -3.48
N TYR A 35 -8.11 -5.26 -3.80
CA TYR A 35 -7.95 -6.50 -4.56
C TYR A 35 -7.41 -6.24 -5.97
N SER A 36 -7.84 -5.16 -6.63
CA SER A 36 -7.31 -4.75 -7.93
C SER A 36 -5.80 -4.43 -7.90
N ARG A 37 -5.26 -4.11 -6.72
CA ARG A 37 -3.83 -3.83 -6.47
C ARG A 37 -3.04 -5.05 -5.98
N SER A 38 -3.66 -6.22 -5.92
CA SER A 38 -3.04 -7.43 -5.37
C SER A 38 -1.78 -7.89 -6.10
N ASN A 39 -1.64 -7.51 -7.38
CA ASN A 39 -0.47 -7.80 -8.21
C ASN A 39 0.50 -6.61 -8.30
N CYS A 40 0.26 -5.52 -7.56
CA CYS A 40 1.04 -4.29 -7.69
C CYS A 40 2.03 -4.12 -6.53
N VAL A 41 3.21 -3.59 -6.87
CA VAL A 41 4.18 -3.04 -5.92
C VAL A 41 4.44 -1.58 -6.22
N GLU A 42 4.89 -0.84 -5.22
CA GLU A 42 5.37 0.53 -5.38
C GLU A 42 6.86 0.60 -5.03
N ILE A 43 7.65 1.15 -5.94
CA ILE A 43 9.08 1.39 -5.76
C ILE A 43 9.27 2.89 -5.53
N GLN A 44 9.92 3.26 -4.44
CA GLN A 44 10.16 4.65 -4.05
C GLN A 44 11.65 4.91 -3.85
N GLY A 45 12.07 6.16 -4.00
CA GLY A 45 13.45 6.60 -3.76
C GLY A 45 14.33 6.64 -5.02
N ILE A 46 13.80 6.31 -6.21
CA ILE A 46 14.57 6.36 -7.47
C ILE A 46 14.40 7.74 -8.11
N PRO A 47 15.46 8.53 -8.31
CA PRO A 47 15.42 9.81 -8.98
C PRO A 47 14.83 9.71 -10.39
N VAL A 48 14.19 10.79 -10.85
CA VAL A 48 13.70 10.91 -12.22
C VAL A 48 14.85 11.36 -13.12
N THR A 49 15.06 10.65 -14.22
CA THR A 49 16.02 11.04 -15.25
C THR A 49 15.30 11.42 -16.53
N SER A 50 15.96 12.25 -17.35
CA SER A 50 15.45 12.57 -18.69
C SER A 50 15.45 11.30 -19.55
N ASN A 51 14.35 11.05 -20.28
CA ASN A 51 14.19 9.90 -21.18
C ASN A 51 14.34 8.53 -20.51
N GLU A 52 13.90 8.42 -19.22
CA GLU A 52 13.92 7.14 -18.51
C GLU A 52 12.97 6.12 -19.14
N ASP A 53 13.43 4.89 -19.25
CA ASP A 53 12.57 3.73 -19.46
C ASP A 53 12.25 3.08 -18.12
N VAL A 54 11.00 3.24 -17.67
CA VAL A 54 10.56 2.75 -16.37
C VAL A 54 10.66 1.22 -16.28
N LEU A 55 10.43 0.51 -17.38
CA LEU A 55 10.55 -0.95 -17.40
C LEU A 55 12.00 -1.40 -17.18
N THR A 56 12.95 -0.71 -17.80
CA THR A 56 14.38 -0.95 -17.58
C THR A 56 14.75 -0.71 -16.12
N ILE A 57 14.25 0.36 -15.50
CA ILE A 57 14.47 0.62 -14.06
C ILE A 57 13.93 -0.53 -13.20
N VAL A 58 12.73 -1.04 -13.50
CA VAL A 58 12.14 -2.18 -12.77
C VAL A 58 13.00 -3.44 -12.90
N LYS A 59 13.53 -3.72 -14.10
CA LYS A 59 14.46 -4.83 -14.34
C LYS A 59 15.76 -4.68 -13.55
N ASP A 60 16.31 -3.48 -13.48
CA ASP A 60 17.54 -3.20 -12.74
C ASP A 60 17.32 -3.36 -11.22
N VAL A 61 16.17 -2.93 -10.72
CA VAL A 61 15.77 -3.21 -9.33
C VAL A 61 15.62 -4.71 -9.09
N GLY A 62 14.97 -5.43 -10.00
CA GLY A 62 14.87 -6.90 -9.95
C GLY A 62 16.26 -7.55 -9.89
N LYS A 63 17.16 -7.17 -10.79
CA LYS A 63 18.54 -7.63 -10.85
C LYS A 63 19.29 -7.34 -9.54
N ALA A 64 19.10 -6.14 -8.99
CA ALA A 64 19.65 -5.79 -7.68
C ALA A 64 19.09 -6.65 -6.55
N LEU A 65 17.94 -7.27 -6.72
CA LEU A 65 17.30 -8.22 -5.79
C LEU A 65 17.61 -9.69 -6.12
N ASP A 66 18.55 -9.96 -7.02
CA ASP A 66 18.89 -11.31 -7.51
C ASP A 66 17.68 -12.02 -8.17
N LEU A 67 16.83 -11.24 -8.85
CA LEU A 67 15.66 -11.70 -9.58
C LEU A 67 15.67 -11.18 -11.02
N THR A 68 15.63 -12.06 -11.99
CA THR A 68 15.47 -11.69 -13.40
C THR A 68 14.01 -11.38 -13.69
N VAL A 69 13.70 -10.11 -13.93
CA VAL A 69 12.36 -9.67 -14.33
C VAL A 69 12.30 -9.62 -15.85
N SER A 70 11.52 -10.50 -16.46
CA SER A 70 11.25 -10.47 -17.91
C SER A 70 10.09 -9.55 -18.26
N ASP A 71 10.02 -9.14 -19.53
CA ASP A 71 8.92 -8.30 -20.05
C ASP A 71 7.55 -8.97 -19.87
N THR A 72 7.51 -10.29 -19.97
CA THR A 72 6.29 -11.10 -19.82
C THR A 72 5.79 -11.17 -18.37
N MET A 73 6.60 -10.78 -17.39
CA MET A 73 6.21 -10.74 -15.97
C MET A 73 5.49 -9.43 -15.60
N VAL A 74 5.68 -8.35 -16.38
CA VAL A 74 5.16 -7.02 -16.09
C VAL A 74 4.00 -6.70 -17.02
N ASP A 75 2.81 -6.47 -16.45
CA ASP A 75 1.62 -6.04 -17.17
C ASP A 75 1.68 -4.53 -17.48
N ALA A 76 2.06 -3.73 -16.49
CA ALA A 76 2.23 -2.28 -16.63
C ALA A 76 3.19 -1.74 -15.57
N CYS A 77 3.94 -0.70 -15.92
CA CYS A 77 4.72 0.08 -14.96
C CYS A 77 4.79 1.55 -15.40
N HIS A 78 4.68 2.46 -14.44
CA HIS A 78 4.79 3.90 -14.69
C HIS A 78 5.06 4.67 -13.40
N ARG A 79 5.47 5.94 -13.53
CA ARG A 79 5.60 6.86 -12.39
C ARG A 79 4.23 7.26 -11.87
N LEU A 80 4.11 7.35 -10.54
CA LEU A 80 2.90 7.80 -9.86
C LEU A 80 2.84 9.33 -9.79
N GLY A 81 1.76 9.91 -10.34
CA GLY A 81 1.53 11.36 -10.28
C GLY A 81 2.38 12.21 -11.21
N ALA A 82 2.11 13.53 -11.21
CA ALA A 82 2.92 14.50 -11.93
C ALA A 82 4.28 14.70 -11.22
N LYS A 83 5.30 15.16 -11.96
CA LYS A 83 6.60 15.54 -11.39
C LYS A 83 6.36 16.46 -10.19
N GLN A 84 6.51 15.93 -8.98
CA GLN A 84 6.45 16.75 -7.78
C GLN A 84 7.72 17.61 -7.72
N SER A 85 7.55 18.91 -7.60
CA SER A 85 8.65 19.82 -7.25
C SER A 85 8.97 19.60 -5.77
N GLY A 86 9.93 18.74 -5.48
CA GLY A 86 10.37 18.45 -4.11
C GLY A 86 11.45 17.37 -4.09
N ASN A 87 12.08 17.21 -2.94
CA ASN A 87 13.18 16.27 -2.74
C ASN A 87 12.80 14.78 -2.85
N ASN A 88 11.49 14.46 -2.93
CA ASN A 88 11.02 13.09 -3.06
C ASN A 88 10.57 12.83 -4.51
N PRO A 89 11.28 11.98 -5.25
CA PRO A 89 10.86 11.59 -6.59
C PRO A 89 9.53 10.83 -6.55
N PRO A 90 8.67 10.97 -7.58
CA PRO A 90 7.45 10.20 -7.68
C PRO A 90 7.78 8.70 -7.71
N GLY A 91 7.03 7.92 -6.95
CA GLY A 91 7.18 6.47 -6.90
C GLY A 91 6.87 5.82 -8.26
N ILE A 92 7.32 4.60 -8.44
CA ILE A 92 7.00 3.77 -9.60
C ILE A 92 6.00 2.72 -9.13
N ILE A 93 4.86 2.60 -9.82
CA ILE A 93 3.99 1.44 -9.67
C ILE A 93 4.35 0.39 -10.70
N VAL A 94 4.40 -0.86 -10.27
CA VAL A 94 4.62 -2.02 -11.13
C VAL A 94 3.48 -2.99 -10.90
N LYS A 95 2.76 -3.32 -11.96
CA LYS A 95 1.73 -4.35 -11.97
C LYS A 95 2.29 -5.60 -12.63
N PHE A 96 2.40 -6.67 -11.87
CA PHE A 96 2.83 -7.97 -12.37
C PHE A 96 1.65 -8.73 -13.01
N VAL A 97 1.93 -9.55 -14.00
CA VAL A 97 0.94 -10.43 -14.63
C VAL A 97 0.46 -11.47 -13.61
N ARG A 98 1.38 -12.09 -12.87
CA ARG A 98 1.06 -13.10 -11.87
C ARG A 98 1.33 -12.58 -10.45
N ARG A 99 0.44 -12.90 -9.53
CA ARG A 99 0.63 -12.59 -8.10
C ARG A 99 1.90 -13.25 -7.54
N LEU A 100 2.25 -14.43 -8.02
CA LEU A 100 3.45 -15.15 -7.60
C LEU A 100 4.73 -14.36 -7.90
N ASP A 101 4.81 -13.73 -9.06
CA ASP A 101 5.98 -12.91 -9.44
C ASP A 101 6.10 -11.69 -8.52
N LYS A 102 4.97 -11.04 -8.20
CA LYS A 102 4.93 -9.94 -7.22
C LYS A 102 5.38 -10.39 -5.84
N GLU A 103 4.93 -11.57 -5.39
CA GLU A 103 5.29 -12.11 -4.08
C GLU A 103 6.78 -12.46 -4.00
N GLU A 104 7.33 -13.06 -5.07
CA GLU A 104 8.77 -13.32 -5.15
C GLU A 104 9.58 -12.03 -5.12
N PHE A 105 9.18 -11.01 -5.87
CA PHE A 105 9.85 -9.71 -5.88
C PHE A 105 9.88 -9.08 -4.47
N LEU A 106 8.77 -9.12 -3.74
CA LEU A 106 8.70 -8.63 -2.36
C LEU A 106 9.50 -9.51 -1.39
N GLN A 107 9.53 -10.81 -1.59
CA GLN A 107 10.32 -11.72 -0.76
C GLN A 107 11.81 -11.44 -0.90
N ARG A 108 12.31 -11.30 -2.13
CA ARG A 108 13.70 -10.92 -2.40
C ARG A 108 14.06 -9.59 -1.75
N ARG A 109 13.15 -8.61 -1.81
CA ARG A 109 13.34 -7.32 -1.13
C ARG A 109 13.44 -7.46 0.39
N ARG A 110 12.68 -8.35 1.01
CA ARG A 110 12.77 -8.60 2.47
C ARG A 110 14.10 -9.22 2.87
N VAL A 111 14.63 -10.12 2.05
CA VAL A 111 15.94 -10.73 2.26
C VAL A 111 17.06 -9.69 2.10
N LYS A 112 17.01 -8.89 1.05
CA LYS A 112 17.96 -7.80 0.81
C LYS A 112 17.55 -6.56 1.60
N ARG A 113 17.99 -6.48 2.85
CA ARG A 113 17.60 -5.40 3.79
C ARG A 113 18.04 -4.01 3.34
N THR A 114 19.18 -3.90 2.67
CA THR A 114 19.76 -2.65 2.17
C THR A 114 19.68 -2.62 0.64
N LEU A 115 18.68 -1.95 0.10
CA LEU A 115 18.56 -1.68 -1.32
C LEU A 115 18.70 -0.18 -1.54
N SER A 116 19.59 0.22 -2.43
CA SER A 116 19.85 1.63 -2.73
C SER A 116 20.09 1.87 -4.22
N THR A 117 20.05 3.11 -4.62
CA THR A 117 20.27 3.54 -6.00
C THR A 117 21.63 3.14 -6.56
N ARG A 118 22.64 2.94 -5.71
CA ARG A 118 23.93 2.41 -6.10
C ARG A 118 23.83 1.02 -6.73
N HIS A 119 22.91 0.18 -6.25
CA HIS A 119 22.73 -1.18 -6.78
C HIS A 119 22.11 -1.20 -8.18
N ILE A 120 21.55 -0.09 -8.64
CA ILE A 120 21.03 0.09 -9.99
C ILE A 120 21.90 1.03 -10.85
N GLY A 121 23.17 1.23 -10.44
CA GLY A 121 24.15 2.00 -11.22
C GLY A 121 24.11 3.52 -11.07
N ALA A 122 23.36 4.05 -10.12
CA ALA A 122 23.37 5.50 -9.85
C ALA A 122 24.62 5.91 -9.05
N THR A 123 25.03 7.16 -9.22
CA THR A 123 26.17 7.76 -8.50
C THR A 123 25.83 8.06 -7.03
N ASP A 124 24.58 8.44 -6.78
CA ASP A 124 24.06 8.73 -5.44
C ASP A 124 23.67 7.45 -4.72
N ASP A 125 23.91 7.40 -3.39
CA ASP A 125 23.50 6.29 -2.54
C ASP A 125 22.25 6.63 -1.74
N ARG A 126 21.08 6.49 -2.35
CA ARG A 126 19.78 6.75 -1.72
C ARG A 126 19.04 5.44 -1.48
N PRO A 127 18.34 5.28 -0.36
CA PRO A 127 17.57 4.08 -0.09
C PRO A 127 16.42 3.92 -1.10
N ILE A 128 16.25 2.71 -1.62
CA ILE A 128 15.10 2.30 -2.43
C ILE A 128 14.17 1.48 -1.56
N TYR A 129 12.90 1.84 -1.56
CA TYR A 129 11.84 1.13 -0.86
C TYR A 129 10.92 0.44 -1.85
N VAL A 130 10.63 -0.83 -1.61
CA VAL A 130 9.67 -1.61 -2.39
C VAL A 130 8.60 -2.10 -1.42
N ASN A 131 7.37 -1.73 -1.67
CA ASN A 131 6.22 -2.04 -0.82
C ASN A 131 5.05 -2.54 -1.65
N GLU A 132 4.08 -3.18 -0.99
CA GLU A 132 2.80 -3.46 -1.61
C GLU A 132 2.07 -2.16 -1.95
N SER A 133 1.39 -2.12 -3.10
CA SER A 133 0.52 -0.99 -3.44
C SER A 133 -0.75 -1.05 -2.61
N LEU A 134 -1.01 0.01 -1.88
CA LEU A 134 -2.21 0.17 -1.07
C LEU A 134 -3.21 1.11 -1.75
N SER A 135 -4.51 0.84 -1.57
CA SER A 135 -5.57 1.80 -1.89
C SER A 135 -5.38 3.10 -1.09
N PRO A 136 -5.94 4.22 -1.53
CA PRO A 136 -5.86 5.48 -0.79
C PRO A 136 -6.35 5.36 0.66
N ALA A 137 -7.46 4.68 0.89
CA ALA A 137 -8.02 4.49 2.21
C ALA A 137 -7.09 3.65 3.11
N ARG A 138 -6.52 2.54 2.58
CA ARG A 138 -5.56 1.72 3.35
C ARG A 138 -4.23 2.43 3.57
N ARG A 139 -3.82 3.28 2.65
CA ARG A 139 -2.63 4.12 2.84
C ARG A 139 -2.83 5.12 3.98
N ALA A 140 -4.00 5.76 4.04
CA ALA A 140 -4.37 6.64 5.15
C ALA A 140 -4.42 5.87 6.48
N LEU A 141 -5.08 4.71 6.50
CA LEU A 141 -5.13 3.85 7.69
C LEU A 141 -3.74 3.38 8.14
N TYR A 142 -2.85 3.04 7.19
CA TYR A 142 -1.47 2.67 7.52
C TYR A 142 -0.70 3.84 8.14
N ALA A 143 -0.93 5.07 7.68
CA ALA A 143 -0.32 6.26 8.27
C ALA A 143 -0.77 6.47 9.72
N LEU A 144 -2.07 6.28 10.01
CA LEU A 144 -2.62 6.32 11.37
C LEU A 144 -2.03 5.20 12.23
N ALA A 145 -1.99 3.97 11.72
CA ALA A 145 -1.39 2.83 12.41
C ALA A 145 0.11 3.07 12.74
N ARG A 146 0.84 3.75 11.85
CA ARG A 146 2.24 4.12 12.07
C ARG A 146 2.41 5.18 13.16
N LYS A 147 1.48 6.13 13.24
CA LYS A 147 1.44 7.12 14.33
C LYS A 147 1.16 6.41 15.66
N TYR A 148 0.11 5.58 15.71
CA TYR A 148 -0.25 4.78 16.87
C TYR A 148 0.88 3.85 17.32
N GLN A 149 1.56 3.20 16.39
CA GLN A 149 2.72 2.36 16.66
C GLN A 149 3.78 3.10 17.51
N ARG A 150 4.10 4.34 17.11
CA ARG A 150 5.10 5.17 17.79
C ARG A 150 4.62 5.61 19.17
N GLU A 151 3.37 6.09 19.27
CA GLU A 151 2.78 6.59 20.52
C GLU A 151 2.61 5.49 21.58
N LYS A 152 2.24 4.30 21.16
CA LYS A 152 1.99 3.15 22.05
C LYS A 152 3.17 2.17 22.15
N ASN A 153 4.32 2.49 21.52
CA ASN A 153 5.54 1.68 21.54
C ASN A 153 5.33 0.24 21.02
N PHE A 154 4.58 0.09 19.93
CA PHE A 154 4.50 -1.19 19.23
C PHE A 154 5.77 -1.44 18.43
N LYS A 155 6.36 -2.64 18.55
CA LYS A 155 7.62 -2.99 17.92
C LYS A 155 7.47 -3.22 16.41
N PHE A 156 6.36 -3.81 15.97
CA PHE A 156 6.17 -4.23 14.58
C PHE A 156 4.90 -3.68 13.96
N LEU A 157 5.04 -3.12 12.76
CA LEU A 157 3.96 -2.73 11.86
C LEU A 157 4.35 -3.17 10.45
N TRP A 158 3.50 -3.93 9.78
CA TRP A 158 3.77 -4.39 8.41
C TRP A 158 2.49 -4.55 7.61
N VAL A 159 2.67 -4.61 6.29
CA VAL A 159 1.60 -4.92 5.34
C VAL A 159 1.88 -6.30 4.74
N ARG A 160 0.83 -7.10 4.59
CA ARG A 160 0.87 -8.36 3.86
C ARG A 160 -0.46 -8.62 3.19
N ASN A 161 -0.44 -8.86 1.87
CA ASN A 161 -1.63 -9.07 1.05
C ASN A 161 -2.66 -7.94 1.22
N GLY A 162 -2.19 -6.69 1.23
CA GLY A 162 -3.00 -5.50 1.42
C GLY A 162 -3.61 -5.33 2.81
N LYS A 163 -3.33 -6.21 3.78
CA LYS A 163 -3.77 -6.09 5.17
C LYS A 163 -2.68 -5.47 6.03
N ILE A 164 -3.08 -4.64 6.98
CA ILE A 164 -2.18 -3.97 7.92
C ILE A 164 -2.15 -4.77 9.22
N PHE A 165 -0.96 -5.08 9.69
CA PHE A 165 -0.71 -5.86 10.89
C PHE A 165 0.12 -5.06 11.88
N LEU A 166 -0.24 -5.16 13.16
CA LEU A 166 0.43 -4.50 14.26
C LEU A 166 0.71 -5.53 15.37
N ARG A 167 1.92 -5.50 15.93
CA ARG A 167 2.30 -6.38 17.03
C ARG A 167 3.21 -5.64 18.01
N LYS A 168 2.90 -5.74 19.28
CA LYS A 168 3.60 -5.02 20.34
C LYS A 168 5.01 -5.58 20.57
N GLU A 169 5.13 -6.89 20.71
CA GLU A 169 6.38 -7.62 21.00
C GLU A 169 6.43 -8.93 20.21
N GLU A 170 7.59 -9.61 20.19
CA GLU A 170 7.79 -10.82 19.39
C GLU A 170 6.81 -11.95 19.69
N LYS A 171 6.42 -12.10 20.95
CA LYS A 171 5.48 -13.15 21.41
C LYS A 171 4.05 -12.66 21.60
N ALA A 172 3.78 -11.36 21.40
CA ALA A 172 2.45 -10.80 21.53
C ALA A 172 1.54 -11.21 20.36
N PRO A 173 0.22 -11.26 20.55
CA PRO A 173 -0.73 -11.54 19.50
C PRO A 173 -0.65 -10.48 18.39
N VAL A 174 -0.88 -10.91 17.16
CA VAL A 174 -0.94 -10.03 16.00
C VAL A 174 -2.33 -9.40 15.94
N ARG A 175 -2.39 -8.07 15.86
CA ARG A 175 -3.63 -7.33 15.59
C ARG A 175 -3.70 -7.04 14.10
N VAL A 176 -4.85 -7.25 13.49
CA VAL A 176 -5.16 -6.83 12.12
C VAL A 176 -5.91 -5.52 12.20
N ILE A 177 -5.41 -4.51 11.50
CA ILE A 177 -6.02 -3.18 11.48
C ILE A 177 -6.81 -3.06 10.18
N THR A 178 -8.12 -2.96 10.31
CA THR A 178 -9.06 -2.85 9.19
C THR A 178 -9.75 -1.49 9.16
N ARG A 179 -9.87 -0.84 10.32
CA ARG A 179 -10.52 0.46 10.53
C ARG A 179 -9.76 1.26 11.58
N GLU A 180 -10.07 2.55 11.67
CA GLU A 180 -9.47 3.44 12.65
C GLU A 180 -9.80 3.01 14.09
N GLU A 181 -11.01 2.51 14.31
CA GLU A 181 -11.47 2.03 15.62
C GLU A 181 -10.65 0.82 16.15
N ASP A 182 -9.92 0.13 15.28
CA ASP A 182 -9.00 -0.96 15.71
C ASP A 182 -7.73 -0.42 16.40
N LEU A 183 -7.53 0.90 16.40
CA LEU A 183 -6.38 1.57 17.02
C LEU A 183 -6.68 2.16 18.40
N ASP A 184 -7.92 2.03 18.90
CA ASP A 184 -8.33 2.49 20.22
C ASP A 184 -7.92 1.54 21.37
#